data_8f786df7fa6c38a3ae573ab402c2d1be
#
_entry.id   8f786df7fa6c38a3ae573ab402c2d1be
#
_cell.length_a   1.000
_cell.length_b   1.000
_cell.length_c   1.000
_cell.angle_alpha   90.00
_cell.angle_beta   90.00
_cell.angle_gamma   90.00
#
_symmetry.space_group_name_H-M   'P 1'
#
loop_
_entity.id
_entity.type
_entity.pdbx_description
1 polymer ?
#
loop_
_entity_poly.entity_id
_entity_poly.type
_entity_poly.pdbx_seq_one_letter_code
_entity_poly.pdbx_strand_id
1 'polypeptide(L)'
;EYHFTRLSWNGEVVAMQTPPLQRFGNAAVTPPPGSFLQATEAGEAALARGVQNVIGSARKVVDLFSGCGTFSLPLAQTAEVHAVEGEAEMTAALDAGWRRAEGLKKLTHEARDLFRRPLLADELNQYDAAVIDPPRAGAEAQVAELAKSTLKTIAYVSCNPISFARDAAHLCANGYTLGSVQT
;
A
#
# COMPACT_ATOMS: atom_id res chain seq x y z
N GLU A 1 32.90 -11.95 11.69
CA GLU A 1 32.52 -10.55 11.32
C GLU A 1 31.11 -10.54 10.77
N TYR A 2 30.24 -9.71 11.33
CA TYR A 2 28.88 -9.54 10.82
C TYR A 2 28.91 -8.47 9.73
N HIS A 3 28.50 -8.82 8.51
CA HIS A 3 28.33 -7.89 7.40
C HIS A 3 26.89 -7.37 7.39
N PHE A 4 26.67 -6.19 7.98
CA PHE A 4 25.36 -5.50 7.92
C PHE A 4 25.40 -4.38 6.89
N THR A 5 24.28 -4.16 6.21
CA THR A 5 24.13 -3.06 5.26
C THR A 5 23.84 -1.75 5.96
N ARG A 6 22.99 -1.78 6.98
CA ARG A 6 22.61 -0.63 7.80
C ARG A 6 22.40 -1.08 9.26
N LEU A 7 22.88 -0.29 10.18
CA LEU A 7 22.59 -0.38 11.62
C LEU A 7 21.81 0.88 12.02
N SER A 8 20.65 0.70 12.62
CA SER A 8 19.87 1.79 13.18
C SER A 8 19.54 1.54 14.64
N TRP A 9 19.46 2.61 15.42
CA TRP A 9 19.10 2.61 16.83
C TRP A 9 18.08 3.72 17.11
N ASN A 10 16.96 3.37 17.72
CA ASN A 10 15.85 4.30 17.98
C ASN A 10 15.41 5.12 16.73
N GLY A 11 15.38 4.48 15.55
CA GLY A 11 15.03 5.14 14.29
C GLY A 11 16.15 5.90 13.60
N GLU A 12 17.28 6.14 14.26
CA GLU A 12 18.43 6.84 13.68
C GLU A 12 19.42 5.85 13.05
N VAL A 13 19.98 6.21 11.89
CA VAL A 13 21.02 5.42 11.23
C VAL A 13 22.36 5.68 11.92
N VAL A 14 22.86 4.67 12.63
CA VAL A 14 24.17 4.73 13.35
C VAL A 14 25.33 4.44 12.40
N ALA A 15 25.15 3.47 11.50
CA ALA A 15 26.13 3.11 10.50
C ALA A 15 25.44 2.54 9.26
N MET A 16 26.01 2.81 8.09
CA MET A 16 25.53 2.29 6.82
C MET A 16 26.73 2.02 5.90
N GLN A 17 26.88 0.76 5.49
CA GLN A 17 27.88 0.37 4.50
C GLN A 17 27.32 0.54 3.09
N THR A 18 26.09 0.06 2.87
CA THR A 18 25.36 0.22 1.62
C THR A 18 23.87 0.44 1.94
N PRO A 19 23.14 1.24 1.15
CA PRO A 19 21.69 1.35 1.32
C PRO A 19 21.01 -0.03 1.19
N PRO A 20 20.20 -0.47 2.15
CA PRO A 20 19.42 -1.69 2.00
C PRO A 20 18.39 -1.46 0.90
N LEU A 21 18.34 -2.35 -0.08
CA LEU A 21 17.39 -2.26 -1.19
C LEU A 21 16.32 -3.34 -1.08
N GLN A 22 15.07 -2.91 -1.15
CA GLN A 22 13.90 -3.76 -1.34
C GLN A 22 13.40 -3.59 -2.78
N ARG A 23 13.03 -4.69 -3.43
CA ARG A 23 12.47 -4.66 -4.78
C ARG A 23 10.97 -4.85 -4.75
N PHE A 24 10.25 -3.93 -5.38
CA PHE A 24 8.81 -4.01 -5.61
C PHE A 24 8.56 -3.93 -7.12
N GLY A 25 8.32 -5.08 -7.75
CA GLY A 25 8.26 -5.15 -9.21
C GLY A 25 9.57 -4.68 -9.85
N ASN A 26 9.49 -3.69 -10.75
CA ASN A 26 10.66 -3.12 -11.45
C ASN A 26 11.41 -2.05 -10.62
N ALA A 27 10.83 -1.60 -9.51
CA ALA A 27 11.43 -0.55 -8.69
C ALA A 27 12.30 -1.12 -7.56
N ALA A 28 13.39 -0.40 -7.25
CA ALA A 28 14.21 -0.64 -6.07
C ALA A 28 14.06 0.54 -5.10
N VAL A 29 13.66 0.25 -3.89
CA VAL A 29 13.41 1.23 -2.82
C VAL A 29 14.40 1.02 -1.70
N THR A 30 14.83 2.10 -1.06
CA THR A 30 15.57 2.06 0.22
C THR A 30 14.59 2.38 1.34
N PRO A 31 14.04 1.37 2.05
CA PRO A 31 13.07 1.62 3.11
C PRO A 31 13.71 2.40 4.27
N PRO A 32 12.99 3.36 4.87
CA PRO A 32 13.42 4.01 6.11
C PRO A 32 13.68 3.01 7.24
N PRO A 33 14.48 3.36 8.26
CA PRO A 33 14.62 2.54 9.45
C PRO A 33 13.26 2.27 10.12
N GLY A 34 13.00 1.03 10.50
CA GLY A 34 11.74 0.67 11.16
C GLY A 34 10.54 0.45 10.24
N SER A 35 10.72 0.62 8.92
CA SER A 35 9.66 0.31 7.95
C SER A 35 9.14 -1.11 8.09
N PHE A 36 7.83 -1.26 8.07
CA PHE A 36 7.22 -2.58 7.93
C PHE A 36 7.45 -3.11 6.50
N LEU A 37 7.93 -4.34 6.43
CA LEU A 37 8.07 -5.10 5.18
C LEU A 37 7.47 -6.49 5.39
N GLN A 38 7.01 -7.11 4.32
CA GLN A 38 6.53 -8.48 4.37
C GLN A 38 7.65 -9.44 4.80
N ALA A 39 7.31 -10.43 5.62
CA ALA A 39 8.29 -11.30 6.26
C ALA A 39 9.13 -12.13 5.28
N THR A 40 8.61 -12.43 4.11
CA THR A 40 9.28 -13.21 3.07
C THR A 40 8.99 -12.67 1.68
N GLU A 41 9.96 -12.77 0.78
CA GLU A 41 9.79 -12.40 -0.63
C GLU A 41 8.66 -13.20 -1.32
N ALA A 42 8.54 -14.48 -1.01
CA ALA A 42 7.48 -15.33 -1.57
C ALA A 42 6.08 -14.88 -1.11
N GLY A 43 5.93 -14.50 0.16
CA GLY A 43 4.68 -13.96 0.72
C GLY A 43 4.33 -12.62 0.10
N GLU A 44 5.30 -11.71 -0.01
CA GLU A 44 5.12 -10.42 -0.66
C GLU A 44 4.68 -10.57 -2.13
N ALA A 45 5.37 -11.44 -2.87
CA ALA A 45 5.02 -11.73 -4.26
C ALA A 45 3.62 -12.36 -4.41
N ALA A 46 3.20 -13.21 -3.46
CA ALA A 46 1.86 -13.80 -3.45
C ALA A 46 0.79 -12.74 -3.20
N LEU A 47 0.99 -11.86 -2.21
CA LEU A 47 0.10 -10.74 -1.92
C LEU A 47 0.00 -9.77 -3.10
N ALA A 48 1.13 -9.39 -3.70
CA ALA A 48 1.17 -8.49 -4.84
C ALA A 48 0.39 -9.08 -6.05
N ARG A 49 0.57 -10.39 -6.34
CA ARG A 49 -0.22 -11.08 -7.38
C ARG A 49 -1.72 -11.10 -7.04
N GLY A 50 -2.07 -11.39 -5.79
CA GLY A 50 -3.46 -11.37 -5.33
C GLY A 50 -4.11 -10.01 -5.56
N VAL A 51 -3.44 -8.94 -5.14
CA VAL A 51 -3.88 -7.55 -5.36
C VAL A 51 -4.01 -7.25 -6.85
N GLN A 52 -3.00 -7.56 -7.67
CA GLN A 52 -3.04 -7.34 -9.12
C GLN A 52 -4.21 -8.07 -9.80
N ASN A 53 -4.51 -9.30 -9.38
CA ASN A 53 -5.65 -10.07 -9.91
C ASN A 53 -6.99 -9.42 -9.59
N VAL A 54 -7.16 -8.87 -8.37
CA VAL A 54 -8.37 -8.16 -7.97
C VAL A 54 -8.51 -6.83 -8.71
N ILE A 55 -7.43 -6.05 -8.81
CA ILE A 55 -7.41 -4.76 -9.49
C ILE A 55 -7.66 -4.90 -11.01
N GLY A 56 -7.17 -5.99 -11.59
CA GLY A 56 -7.44 -6.34 -12.99
C GLY A 56 -7.02 -5.26 -13.99
N SER A 57 -7.98 -4.78 -14.79
CA SER A 57 -7.74 -3.79 -15.85
C SER A 57 -7.99 -2.33 -15.43
N ALA A 58 -8.10 -2.04 -14.13
CA ALA A 58 -8.25 -0.68 -13.63
C ALA A 58 -7.10 0.21 -14.12
N ARG A 59 -7.42 1.43 -14.54
CA ARG A 59 -6.44 2.37 -15.10
C ARG A 59 -5.92 3.38 -14.08
N LYS A 60 -6.76 3.70 -13.10
CA LYS A 60 -6.46 4.62 -12.01
C LYS A 60 -6.74 3.93 -10.69
N VAL A 61 -5.72 3.76 -9.88
CA VAL A 61 -5.79 3.03 -8.61
C VAL A 61 -5.35 3.94 -7.48
N VAL A 62 -6.07 3.91 -6.37
CA VAL A 62 -5.59 4.49 -5.11
C VAL A 62 -5.08 3.37 -4.21
N ASP A 63 -3.89 3.58 -3.62
CA ASP A 63 -3.25 2.65 -2.67
C ASP A 63 -3.19 3.33 -1.30
N LEU A 64 -4.00 2.83 -0.38
CA LEU A 64 -4.24 3.39 0.95
C LEU A 64 -3.42 2.60 1.99
N PHE A 65 -2.66 3.31 2.83
CA PHE A 65 -1.63 2.75 3.71
C PHE A 65 -0.50 2.11 2.89
N SER A 66 -0.01 2.84 1.90
CA SER A 66 0.87 2.30 0.85
C SER A 66 2.27 1.92 1.32
N GLY A 67 2.67 2.33 2.53
CA GLY A 67 4.03 2.14 2.99
C GLY A 67 5.05 2.74 2.03
N CYS A 68 6.13 2.04 1.78
CA CYS A 68 7.13 2.43 0.78
C CYS A 68 6.86 1.86 -0.64
N GLY A 69 5.61 1.43 -0.91
CA GLY A 69 5.16 1.11 -2.25
C GLY A 69 5.05 -0.37 -2.60
N THR A 70 4.84 -1.24 -1.61
CA THR A 70 4.71 -2.69 -1.79
C THR A 70 3.71 -3.07 -2.88
N PHE A 71 2.57 -2.39 -2.95
CA PHE A 71 1.56 -2.60 -3.99
C PHE A 71 1.58 -1.51 -5.05
N SER A 72 1.82 -0.25 -4.67
CA SER A 72 1.87 0.88 -5.59
C SER A 72 2.82 0.68 -6.75
N LEU A 73 4.05 0.23 -6.48
CA LEU A 73 5.09 0.13 -7.51
C LEU A 73 4.84 -1.01 -8.50
N PRO A 74 4.45 -2.23 -8.08
CA PRO A 74 4.00 -3.26 -9.01
C PRO A 74 2.77 -2.86 -9.84
N LEU A 75 1.79 -2.17 -9.23
CA LEU A 75 0.59 -1.69 -9.93
C LEU A 75 0.91 -0.60 -10.95
N ALA A 76 1.91 0.24 -10.68
CA ALA A 76 2.34 1.28 -11.60
C ALA A 76 2.89 0.77 -12.94
N GLN A 77 3.14 -0.53 -13.09
CA GLN A 77 3.46 -1.13 -14.39
C GLN A 77 2.26 -1.08 -15.36
N THR A 78 1.03 -1.14 -14.85
CA THR A 78 -0.18 -1.26 -15.66
C THR A 78 -1.20 -0.14 -15.45
N ALA A 79 -1.19 0.55 -14.31
CA ALA A 79 -2.14 1.59 -13.92
C ALA A 79 -1.44 2.89 -13.50
N GLU A 80 -2.13 4.02 -13.56
CA GLU A 80 -1.76 5.22 -12.81
C GLU A 80 -2.10 4.98 -11.33
N VAL A 81 -1.18 5.31 -10.42
CA VAL A 81 -1.36 5.04 -8.99
C VAL A 81 -1.26 6.34 -8.19
N HIS A 82 -2.14 6.48 -7.22
CA HIS A 82 -2.02 7.47 -6.15
C HIS A 82 -1.81 6.75 -4.82
N ALA A 83 -0.65 6.93 -4.23
CA ALA A 83 -0.25 6.29 -2.99
C ALA A 83 -0.47 7.24 -1.81
N VAL A 84 -1.14 6.78 -0.76
CA VAL A 84 -1.41 7.57 0.45
C VAL A 84 -0.87 6.83 1.66
N GLU A 85 -0.01 7.50 2.41
CA GLU A 85 0.68 6.92 3.57
C GLU A 85 0.83 7.98 4.68
N GLY A 86 0.74 7.57 5.94
CA GLY A 86 0.86 8.47 7.08
C GLY A 86 2.27 9.01 7.30
N GLU A 87 3.29 8.22 6.97
CA GLU A 87 4.69 8.55 7.20
C GLU A 87 5.35 9.16 5.96
N ALA A 88 5.74 10.43 6.06
CA ALA A 88 6.35 11.16 4.94
C ALA A 88 7.66 10.53 4.43
N GLU A 89 8.44 9.89 5.30
CA GLU A 89 9.67 9.18 4.90
C GLU A 89 9.38 7.97 4.02
N MET A 90 8.27 7.28 4.27
CA MET A 90 7.81 6.16 3.44
C MET A 90 7.42 6.64 2.04
N THR A 91 6.63 7.71 1.95
CA THR A 91 6.25 8.30 0.65
C THR A 91 7.45 8.85 -0.12
N ALA A 92 8.42 9.41 0.56
CA ALA A 92 9.67 9.87 -0.05
C ALA A 92 10.51 8.71 -0.59
N ALA A 93 10.59 7.59 0.13
CA ALA A 93 11.28 6.38 -0.31
C ALA A 93 10.60 5.76 -1.55
N LEU A 94 9.26 5.72 -1.56
CA LEU A 94 8.44 5.29 -2.69
C LEU A 94 8.71 6.16 -3.91
N ASP A 95 8.64 7.49 -3.78
CA ASP A 95 8.90 8.43 -4.89
C ASP A 95 10.31 8.26 -5.47
N ALA A 96 11.31 8.13 -4.59
CA ALA A 96 12.69 7.90 -5.01
C ALA A 96 12.86 6.58 -5.78
N GLY A 97 12.16 5.53 -5.38
CA GLY A 97 12.13 4.23 -6.07
C GLY A 97 11.46 4.33 -7.42
N TRP A 98 10.29 4.97 -7.48
CA TRP A 98 9.55 5.19 -8.73
C TRP A 98 10.34 5.99 -9.76
N ARG A 99 10.98 7.10 -9.35
CA ARG A 99 11.77 7.95 -10.27
C ARG A 99 12.98 7.26 -10.90
N ARG A 100 13.51 6.22 -10.22
CA ARG A 100 14.66 5.45 -10.70
C ARG A 100 14.25 4.25 -11.54
N ALA A 101 12.99 3.85 -11.49
CA ALA A 101 12.49 2.70 -12.21
C ALA A 101 12.09 3.08 -13.64
N GLU A 102 12.26 2.14 -14.56
CA GLU A 102 11.81 2.27 -15.92
C GLU A 102 10.50 1.52 -16.16
N GLY A 103 9.70 1.98 -17.12
CA GLY A 103 8.49 1.31 -17.56
C GLY A 103 7.30 1.43 -16.61
N LEU A 104 7.35 2.35 -15.64
CA LEU A 104 6.24 2.63 -14.74
C LEU A 104 5.38 3.79 -15.27
N LYS A 105 4.07 3.68 -15.07
CA LYS A 105 3.12 4.75 -15.32
C LYS A 105 3.23 5.83 -14.26
N LYS A 106 2.42 6.86 -14.40
CA LYS A 106 2.35 7.98 -13.46
C LYS A 106 2.01 7.46 -12.07
N LEU A 107 2.83 7.86 -11.12
CA LEU A 107 2.61 7.66 -9.70
C LEU A 107 2.63 9.02 -9.00
N THR A 108 1.64 9.26 -8.17
CA THR A 108 1.58 10.41 -7.26
C THR A 108 1.48 9.91 -5.84
N HIS A 109 1.89 10.70 -4.88
CA HIS A 109 1.83 10.30 -3.49
C HIS A 109 1.44 11.46 -2.58
N GLU A 110 0.89 11.13 -1.43
CA GLU A 110 0.52 12.07 -0.37
C GLU A 110 0.88 11.50 1.00
N ALA A 111 1.51 12.32 1.85
CA ALA A 111 1.67 12.00 3.26
C ALA A 111 0.43 12.45 4.03
N ARG A 112 -0.42 11.50 4.46
CA ARG A 112 -1.71 11.78 5.09
C ARG A 112 -2.09 10.69 6.09
N ASP A 113 -2.37 11.08 7.32
CA ASP A 113 -2.88 10.20 8.37
C ASP A 113 -4.33 9.82 8.04
N LEU A 114 -4.53 8.63 7.48
CA LEU A 114 -5.84 8.12 7.06
C LEU A 114 -6.77 7.75 8.23
N PHE A 115 -6.24 7.64 9.46
CA PHE A 115 -7.07 7.46 10.64
C PHE A 115 -7.79 8.74 11.06
N ARG A 116 -7.13 9.89 10.87
CA ARG A 116 -7.66 11.22 11.25
C ARG A 116 -8.27 11.97 10.08
N ARG A 117 -7.74 11.76 8.90
CA ARG A 117 -8.13 12.46 7.67
C ARG A 117 -8.25 11.46 6.52
N PRO A 118 -9.25 10.57 6.53
CA PRO A 118 -9.46 9.64 5.43
C PRO A 118 -9.63 10.39 4.10
N LEU A 119 -9.34 9.76 2.98
CA LEU A 119 -9.77 10.24 1.68
C LEU A 119 -11.31 10.20 1.64
N LEU A 120 -11.92 11.33 1.35
CA LEU A 120 -13.37 11.44 1.28
C LEU A 120 -13.92 10.69 0.05
N ALA A 121 -15.20 10.34 0.07
CA ALA A 121 -15.85 9.66 -1.04
C ALA A 121 -15.64 10.38 -2.38
N ASP A 122 -15.74 11.72 -2.41
CA ASP A 122 -15.55 12.51 -3.62
C ASP A 122 -14.08 12.45 -4.14
N GLU A 123 -13.10 12.38 -3.23
CA GLU A 123 -11.70 12.18 -3.59
C GLU A 123 -11.47 10.77 -4.16
N LEU A 124 -12.19 9.77 -3.64
CA LEU A 124 -12.12 8.37 -4.08
C LEU A 124 -12.78 8.13 -5.44
N ASN A 125 -13.81 8.88 -5.78
CA ASN A 125 -14.61 8.70 -7.00
C ASN A 125 -13.83 8.93 -8.30
N GLN A 126 -12.62 9.48 -8.24
CA GLN A 126 -11.77 9.66 -9.42
C GLN A 126 -10.96 8.42 -9.80
N TYR A 127 -11.00 7.36 -8.98
CA TYR A 127 -10.28 6.11 -9.20
C TYR A 127 -11.22 4.98 -9.64
N ASP A 128 -10.66 4.00 -10.34
CA ASP A 128 -11.39 2.81 -10.79
C ASP A 128 -11.42 1.73 -9.70
N ALA A 129 -10.36 1.67 -8.89
CA ALA A 129 -10.19 0.67 -7.83
C ALA A 129 -9.34 1.21 -6.68
N ALA A 130 -9.46 0.57 -5.52
CA ALA A 130 -8.64 0.84 -4.34
C ALA A 130 -7.90 -0.42 -3.87
N VAL A 131 -6.69 -0.22 -3.40
CA VAL A 131 -5.97 -1.16 -2.53
C VAL A 131 -5.99 -0.58 -1.13
N ILE A 132 -6.12 -1.43 -0.12
CA ILE A 132 -6.06 -1.01 1.27
C ILE A 132 -5.32 -2.07 2.09
N ASP A 133 -4.22 -1.69 2.73
CA ASP A 133 -3.38 -2.56 3.58
C ASP A 133 -3.12 -1.87 4.92
N PRO A 134 -4.13 -1.78 5.79
CA PRO A 134 -4.02 -1.05 7.03
C PRO A 134 -3.23 -1.83 8.09
N PRO A 135 -2.73 -1.14 9.12
CA PRO A 135 -2.21 -1.78 10.32
C PRO A 135 -3.25 -2.68 11.02
N ARG A 136 -2.83 -3.43 12.03
CA ARG A 136 -3.67 -4.39 12.77
C ARG A 136 -5.00 -3.84 13.31
N ALA A 137 -5.10 -2.53 13.51
CA ALA A 137 -6.33 -1.87 13.95
C ALA A 137 -7.44 -1.88 12.88
N GLY A 138 -7.08 -2.11 11.62
CA GLY A 138 -7.99 -1.95 10.47
C GLY A 138 -8.08 -0.49 10.04
N ALA A 139 -9.07 -0.15 9.23
CA ALA A 139 -9.19 1.16 8.59
C ALA A 139 -10.61 1.74 8.69
N GLU A 140 -11.24 1.68 9.86
CA GLU A 140 -12.66 2.03 10.05
C GLU A 140 -13.06 3.37 9.43
N ALA A 141 -12.27 4.44 9.67
CA ALA A 141 -12.55 5.77 9.12
C ALA A 141 -12.49 5.78 7.58
N GLN A 142 -11.47 5.15 7.00
CA GLN A 142 -11.30 5.09 5.56
C GLN A 142 -12.33 4.17 4.89
N VAL A 143 -12.69 3.07 5.53
CA VAL A 143 -13.72 2.15 5.08
C VAL A 143 -15.09 2.82 5.05
N ALA A 144 -15.39 3.70 6.01
CA ALA A 144 -16.63 4.48 6.01
C ALA A 144 -16.73 5.43 4.79
N GLU A 145 -15.61 5.97 4.31
CA GLU A 145 -15.60 6.80 3.10
C GLU A 145 -15.61 5.94 1.82
N LEU A 146 -14.91 4.80 1.81
CA LEU A 146 -15.00 3.82 0.71
C LEU A 146 -16.46 3.35 0.50
N ALA A 147 -17.17 3.09 1.58
CA ALA A 147 -18.57 2.66 1.56
C ALA A 147 -19.54 3.69 0.92
N LYS A 148 -19.19 4.96 0.95
CA LYS A 148 -19.96 6.07 0.33
C LYS A 148 -19.54 6.35 -1.10
N SER A 149 -18.39 5.85 -1.52
CA SER A 149 -17.80 6.12 -2.84
C SER A 149 -18.47 5.32 -3.95
N THR A 150 -18.16 5.68 -5.20
CA THR A 150 -18.58 4.94 -6.39
C THR A 150 -17.59 3.88 -6.84
N LEU A 151 -16.52 3.65 -6.07
CA LEU A 151 -15.54 2.62 -6.35
C LEU A 151 -16.18 1.22 -6.39
N LYS A 152 -15.86 0.46 -7.43
CA LYS A 152 -16.47 -0.87 -7.63
C LYS A 152 -15.59 -2.01 -7.14
N THR A 153 -14.28 -1.78 -7.02
CA THR A 153 -13.31 -2.83 -6.71
C THR A 153 -12.39 -2.37 -5.60
N ILE A 154 -12.29 -3.19 -4.57
CA ILE A 154 -11.39 -2.98 -3.44
C ILE A 154 -10.60 -4.27 -3.22
N ALA A 155 -9.26 -4.16 -3.28
CA ALA A 155 -8.36 -5.20 -2.83
C ALA A 155 -7.97 -4.89 -1.37
N TYR A 156 -8.47 -5.67 -0.42
CA TYR A 156 -8.20 -5.49 1.00
C TYR A 156 -7.17 -6.51 1.47
N VAL A 157 -6.01 -6.05 1.91
CA VAL A 157 -4.99 -6.86 2.57
C VAL A 157 -5.09 -6.66 4.08
N SER A 158 -4.92 -7.69 4.88
CA SER A 158 -5.00 -7.59 6.33
C SER A 158 -4.17 -8.66 7.02
N CYS A 159 -3.47 -8.27 8.08
CA CYS A 159 -2.80 -9.19 9.00
C CYS A 159 -3.63 -9.52 10.25
N ASN A 160 -4.89 -9.02 10.35
CA ASN A 160 -5.76 -9.24 11.48
C ASN A 160 -7.19 -9.59 11.03
N PRO A 161 -7.62 -10.84 11.17
CA PRO A 161 -8.93 -11.28 10.70
C PRO A 161 -10.11 -10.59 11.44
N ILE A 162 -9.90 -10.10 12.67
CA ILE A 162 -10.97 -9.46 13.44
C ILE A 162 -11.29 -8.07 12.86
N SER A 163 -10.26 -7.24 12.64
CA SER A 163 -10.46 -5.92 12.02
C SER A 163 -10.91 -6.05 10.58
N PHE A 164 -10.38 -7.03 9.83
CA PHE A 164 -10.86 -7.33 8.48
C PHE A 164 -12.34 -7.67 8.44
N ALA A 165 -12.80 -8.57 9.32
CA ALA A 165 -14.21 -8.97 9.36
C ALA A 165 -15.14 -7.78 9.65
N ARG A 166 -14.75 -6.88 10.58
CA ARG A 166 -15.50 -5.65 10.87
C ARG A 166 -15.59 -4.75 9.64
N ASP A 167 -14.45 -4.48 9.02
CA ASP A 167 -14.33 -3.56 7.88
C ASP A 167 -15.04 -4.12 6.64
N ALA A 168 -14.88 -5.42 6.36
CA ALA A 168 -15.58 -6.10 5.27
C ALA A 168 -17.10 -6.13 5.49
N ALA A 169 -17.58 -6.37 6.73
CA ALA A 169 -19.00 -6.34 7.05
C ALA A 169 -19.58 -4.95 6.79
N HIS A 170 -18.85 -3.87 7.13
CA HIS A 170 -19.29 -2.51 6.86
C HIS A 170 -19.41 -2.24 5.35
N LEU A 171 -18.43 -2.64 4.54
CA LEU A 171 -18.49 -2.52 3.08
C LEU A 171 -19.67 -3.32 2.50
N CYS A 172 -19.87 -4.57 2.94
CA CYS A 172 -20.98 -5.41 2.48
C CYS A 172 -22.34 -4.82 2.83
N ALA A 173 -22.50 -4.24 4.02
CA ALA A 173 -23.74 -3.56 4.43
C ALA A 173 -24.06 -2.31 3.55
N ASN A 174 -23.05 -1.78 2.84
CA ASN A 174 -23.17 -0.62 1.96
C ASN A 174 -23.04 -0.95 0.46
N GLY A 175 -23.36 -2.19 0.07
CA GLY A 175 -23.53 -2.58 -1.32
C GLY A 175 -22.35 -3.29 -1.98
N TYR A 176 -21.24 -3.47 -1.28
CA TYR A 176 -20.14 -4.31 -1.78
C TYR A 176 -20.47 -5.79 -1.58
N THR A 177 -19.89 -6.62 -2.42
CA THR A 177 -19.96 -8.08 -2.29
C THR A 177 -18.57 -8.62 -1.99
N LEU A 178 -18.45 -9.43 -0.94
CA LEU A 178 -17.20 -10.12 -0.66
C LEU A 178 -16.97 -11.19 -1.74
N GLY A 179 -15.88 -11.04 -2.48
CA GLY A 179 -15.46 -11.97 -3.52
C GLY A 179 -14.69 -13.16 -2.95
N SER A 180 -13.41 -13.28 -3.31
CA SER A 180 -12.52 -14.33 -2.79
C SER A 180 -11.75 -13.85 -1.56
N VAL A 181 -11.55 -14.75 -0.60
CA VAL A 181 -10.62 -14.56 0.52
C VAL A 181 -9.49 -15.57 0.35
N GLN A 182 -8.25 -15.08 0.40
CA GLN A 182 -7.03 -15.90 0.36
C GLN A 182 -6.28 -15.74 1.68
N THR A 183 -5.79 -16.83 2.25
CA THR A 183 -5.04 -16.87 3.51
C THR A 183 -3.66 -17.47 3.29
#